data_ac4bf85172a423f51a4257faad080d59
#
_entry.id   ac4bf85172a423f51a4257faad080d59
#
_cell.length_a   1.000
_cell.length_b   1.000
_cell.length_c   1.000
_cell.angle_alpha   90.00
_cell.angle_beta   90.00
_cell.angle_gamma   90.00
#
_symmetry.space_group_name_H-M   'P 1'
#
loop_
_entity.id
_entity.type
_entity.pdbx_description
1 polymer ?
#
loop_
_entity_poly.entity_id
_entity_poly.type
_entity_poly.pdbx_seq_one_letter_code
_entity_poly.pdbx_strand_id
1 'polypeptide(L)'
;MKLYIKTMGCQMNEYDSDKMADVLRESHGYELTDSPADADLLLMNTCSIREKAQEKVFSELGRWRQLKAKNPDIKIGVGGCVASQEGEGITERAPFVDVVFGPQTLHRLPEMITDAGAQSSSIIDVSFPEIEKFDRLPEPRAEGPTAFVSVMEGCSKYCSFCVVPYTRGEEISRPFDDVIAEVASLAGQGVREVNLLGQNVNAYRGPMHDGEIADLATLIYYVAAIDGIDRIRFTTSHPVEFTDSLIQAYAEVPKLASYLHLPVQHGSDRVLAAMKRGHTILEYKQKIRKLRAARPDISLSSDFIIGFPGETDKDFEQLMNLIAEMQFDQSFSFVYSARPGTPAASLADDTPMAVKKERLRLLQARINQQAMEISRAMVGTTQRVLVEKLSKKSDKQVSGRTENNRWVNFDADPVVIGNFIDVVITEALPNSLQGRLANKEAAA
;
A
#
# COMPACT_ATOMS: atom_id res chain seq x y z
N MET A 1 5.10 -27.95 8.76
CA MET A 1 3.75 -27.39 8.98
C MET A 1 3.40 -26.44 7.87
N LYS A 2 2.11 -26.34 7.47
CA LYS A 2 1.66 -25.49 6.37
C LYS A 2 0.92 -24.27 6.87
N LEU A 3 1.26 -23.11 6.31
CA LEU A 3 0.69 -21.80 6.63
C LEU A 3 -0.11 -21.26 5.43
N TYR A 4 -1.36 -20.90 5.65
CA TYR A 4 -2.13 -20.13 4.70
C TYR A 4 -2.37 -18.72 5.22
N ILE A 5 -1.98 -17.71 4.44
CA ILE A 5 -2.22 -16.29 4.78
C ILE A 5 -3.20 -15.69 3.78
N LYS A 6 -4.32 -15.18 4.29
CA LYS A 6 -5.26 -14.38 3.51
C LYS A 6 -5.04 -12.92 3.78
N THR A 7 -4.37 -12.24 2.86
CA THR A 7 -4.13 -10.80 2.95
C THR A 7 -5.31 -10.02 2.39
N MET A 8 -5.81 -9.08 3.15
CA MET A 8 -6.81 -8.10 2.73
C MET A 8 -6.24 -6.71 2.89
N GLY A 9 -6.41 -5.83 1.89
CA GLY A 9 -6.15 -4.42 2.09
C GLY A 9 -5.15 -3.77 1.15
N CYS A 10 -4.09 -3.20 1.69
CA CYS A 10 -3.11 -2.37 1.02
C CYS A 10 -1.72 -3.02 1.00
N GLN A 11 -0.77 -2.37 0.34
CA GLN A 11 0.63 -2.82 0.24
C GLN A 11 1.30 -3.02 1.61
N MET A 12 0.95 -2.20 2.62
CA MET A 12 1.43 -2.44 3.99
C MET A 12 0.98 -3.78 4.56
N ASN A 13 -0.25 -4.22 4.23
CA ASN A 13 -0.71 -5.54 4.66
C ASN A 13 -0.02 -6.66 3.86
N GLU A 14 0.36 -6.42 2.61
CA GLU A 14 1.19 -7.37 1.84
C GLU A 14 2.55 -7.51 2.52
N TYR A 15 3.23 -6.40 2.82
CA TYR A 15 4.48 -6.41 3.60
C TYR A 15 4.33 -7.11 4.97
N ASP A 16 3.29 -6.76 5.74
CA ASP A 16 3.04 -7.41 7.04
C ASP A 16 2.85 -8.94 6.89
N SER A 17 2.16 -9.39 5.83
CA SER A 17 1.94 -10.82 5.57
C SER A 17 3.23 -11.56 5.21
N ASP A 18 4.10 -10.94 4.41
CA ASP A 18 5.42 -11.49 4.09
C ASP A 18 6.25 -11.65 5.37
N LYS A 19 6.24 -10.64 6.25
CA LYS A 19 6.94 -10.70 7.54
C LYS A 19 6.35 -11.74 8.49
N MET A 20 5.01 -11.92 8.52
CA MET A 20 4.38 -13.02 9.28
C MET A 20 4.87 -14.39 8.78
N ALA A 21 4.96 -14.57 7.46
CA ALA A 21 5.47 -15.80 6.88
C ALA A 21 6.94 -16.04 7.23
N ASP A 22 7.79 -15.00 7.17
CA ASP A 22 9.21 -15.10 7.51
C ASP A 22 9.43 -15.46 8.99
N VAL A 23 8.76 -14.74 9.90
CA VAL A 23 8.83 -15.00 11.35
C VAL A 23 8.40 -16.43 11.70
N LEU A 24 7.31 -16.93 11.09
CA LEU A 24 6.81 -18.28 11.35
C LEU A 24 7.64 -19.38 10.69
N ARG A 25 8.27 -19.07 9.57
CA ARG A 25 9.21 -20.02 8.91
C ARG A 25 10.45 -20.20 9.77
N GLU A 26 11.05 -19.09 10.24
CA GLU A 26 12.26 -19.15 11.06
C GLU A 26 12.01 -19.82 12.41
N SER A 27 10.92 -19.48 13.08
CA SER A 27 10.65 -19.96 14.45
C SER A 27 10.07 -21.38 14.51
N HIS A 28 9.19 -21.74 13.59
CA HIS A 28 8.41 -22.99 13.64
C HIS A 28 8.50 -23.84 12.37
N GLY A 29 9.24 -23.41 11.35
CA GLY A 29 9.39 -24.15 10.08
C GLY A 29 8.09 -24.21 9.25
N TYR A 30 7.23 -23.19 9.33
CA TYR A 30 6.05 -23.14 8.49
C TYR A 30 6.41 -22.87 7.03
N GLU A 31 5.74 -23.54 6.11
CA GLU A 31 5.80 -23.32 4.66
C GLU A 31 4.47 -22.80 4.14
N LEU A 32 4.52 -21.82 3.24
CA LEU A 32 3.32 -21.25 2.64
C LEU A 32 2.57 -22.27 1.77
N THR A 33 1.25 -22.22 1.80
CA THR A 33 0.34 -22.98 0.91
C THR A 33 -0.73 -22.06 0.33
N ASP A 34 -1.14 -22.33 -0.91
CA ASP A 34 -2.23 -21.61 -1.57
C ASP A 34 -3.63 -22.16 -1.19
N SER A 35 -3.68 -23.30 -0.51
CA SER A 35 -4.92 -23.99 -0.16
C SER A 35 -5.19 -23.90 1.35
N PRO A 36 -6.27 -23.23 1.79
CA PRO A 36 -6.63 -23.17 3.19
C PRO A 36 -7.02 -24.54 3.76
N ALA A 37 -7.40 -25.51 2.90
CA ALA A 37 -7.76 -26.87 3.34
C ALA A 37 -6.55 -27.70 3.73
N ASP A 38 -5.35 -27.34 3.24
CA ASP A 38 -4.10 -28.06 3.50
C ASP A 38 -3.27 -27.42 4.61
N ALA A 39 -3.78 -26.35 5.22
CA ALA A 39 -3.03 -25.56 6.20
C ALA A 39 -3.22 -26.10 7.62
N ASP A 40 -2.13 -26.08 8.39
CA ASP A 40 -2.13 -26.30 9.84
C ASP A 40 -2.42 -24.99 10.60
N LEU A 41 -2.07 -23.84 9.97
CA LEU A 41 -2.33 -22.50 10.49
C LEU A 41 -2.96 -21.63 9.41
N LEU A 42 -4.10 -21.03 9.73
CA LEU A 42 -4.83 -20.07 8.90
C LEU A 42 -4.67 -18.67 9.50
N LEU A 43 -4.02 -17.77 8.80
CA LEU A 43 -3.89 -16.36 9.19
C LEU A 43 -4.67 -15.43 8.27
N MET A 44 -5.38 -14.51 8.86
CA MET A 44 -6.06 -13.44 8.14
C MET A 44 -5.45 -12.09 8.51
N ASN A 45 -4.80 -11.46 7.54
CA ASN A 45 -4.33 -10.08 7.69
C ASN A 45 -5.40 -9.12 7.20
N THR A 46 -5.90 -8.28 8.10
CA THR A 46 -7.12 -7.51 7.91
C THR A 46 -6.86 -6.02 7.70
N CYS A 47 -7.76 -5.35 6.99
CA CYS A 47 -7.66 -3.94 6.66
C CYS A 47 -8.93 -3.20 7.06
N SER A 48 -8.79 -2.04 7.70
CA SER A 48 -9.92 -1.18 8.10
C SER A 48 -10.26 -0.07 7.10
N ILE A 49 -9.56 0.04 5.97
CA ILE A 49 -9.73 1.14 5.00
C ILE A 49 -11.09 1.08 4.29
N ARG A 50 -11.67 -0.11 4.06
CA ARG A 50 -12.92 -0.28 3.30
C ARG A 50 -14.09 -0.61 4.23
N GLU A 51 -15.25 0.02 3.98
CA GLU A 51 -16.47 -0.14 4.78
C GLU A 51 -16.88 -1.60 5.04
N LYS A 52 -16.79 -2.44 4.01
CA LYS A 52 -17.16 -3.86 4.10
C LYS A 52 -16.00 -4.77 4.51
N ALA A 53 -14.88 -4.22 4.96
CA ALA A 53 -13.73 -5.05 5.32
C ALA A 53 -14.05 -5.98 6.50
N GLN A 54 -14.67 -5.45 7.52
CA GLN A 54 -15.08 -6.20 8.71
C GLN A 54 -16.06 -7.33 8.39
N GLU A 55 -17.11 -7.08 7.59
CA GLU A 55 -18.05 -8.14 7.18
C GLU A 55 -17.38 -9.26 6.39
N LYS A 56 -16.41 -8.90 5.53
CA LYS A 56 -15.63 -9.89 4.78
C LYS A 56 -14.77 -10.76 5.70
N VAL A 57 -14.20 -10.18 6.76
CA VAL A 57 -13.44 -10.92 7.78
C VAL A 57 -14.33 -11.99 8.38
N PHE A 58 -15.50 -11.64 8.91
CA PHE A 58 -16.40 -12.61 9.54
C PHE A 58 -17.00 -13.63 8.56
N SER A 59 -17.25 -13.22 7.31
CA SER A 59 -17.67 -14.15 6.27
C SER A 59 -16.62 -15.22 5.99
N GLU A 60 -15.34 -14.84 5.94
CA GLU A 60 -14.24 -15.78 5.71
C GLU A 60 -13.98 -16.66 6.95
N LEU A 61 -14.03 -16.07 8.15
CA LEU A 61 -13.93 -16.83 9.39
C LEU A 61 -15.03 -17.92 9.48
N GLY A 62 -16.24 -17.61 9.00
CA GLY A 62 -17.32 -18.60 8.90
C GLY A 62 -16.97 -19.81 8.02
N ARG A 63 -16.19 -19.60 6.94
CA ARG A 63 -15.67 -20.71 6.10
C ARG A 63 -14.60 -21.50 6.84
N TRP A 64 -13.67 -20.82 7.50
CA TRP A 64 -12.58 -21.45 8.25
C TRP A 64 -13.07 -22.23 9.47
N ARG A 65 -14.17 -21.80 10.10
CA ARG A 65 -14.86 -22.57 11.14
C ARG A 65 -15.19 -24.00 10.67
N GLN A 66 -15.60 -24.15 9.40
CA GLN A 66 -15.92 -25.48 8.85
C GLN A 66 -14.68 -26.35 8.67
N LEU A 67 -13.52 -25.75 8.36
CA LEU A 67 -12.25 -26.46 8.28
C LEU A 67 -11.80 -26.93 9.67
N LYS A 68 -11.85 -26.03 10.67
CA LYS A 68 -11.51 -26.37 12.06
C LYS A 68 -12.46 -27.39 12.66
N ALA A 69 -13.75 -27.40 12.29
CA ALA A 69 -14.69 -28.43 12.73
C ALA A 69 -14.36 -29.83 12.19
N LYS A 70 -13.70 -29.91 11.00
CA LYS A 70 -13.24 -31.20 10.42
C LYS A 70 -11.87 -31.61 10.96
N ASN A 71 -11.01 -30.64 11.23
CA ASN A 71 -9.69 -30.85 11.82
C ASN A 71 -9.50 -29.84 12.98
N PRO A 72 -9.74 -30.27 14.25
CA PRO A 72 -9.64 -29.39 15.42
C PRO A 72 -8.23 -28.86 15.69
N ASP A 73 -7.19 -29.50 15.15
CA ASP A 73 -5.79 -29.08 15.34
C ASP A 73 -5.42 -27.84 14.53
N ILE A 74 -6.25 -27.46 13.53
CA ILE A 74 -6.05 -26.23 12.76
C ILE A 74 -6.15 -25.02 13.69
N LYS A 75 -5.11 -24.18 13.68
CA LYS A 75 -5.12 -22.90 14.38
C LYS A 75 -5.57 -21.77 13.44
N ILE A 76 -6.33 -20.83 13.99
CA ILE A 76 -6.85 -19.67 13.26
C ILE A 76 -6.40 -18.39 13.96
N GLY A 77 -5.67 -17.53 13.23
CA GLY A 77 -5.26 -16.22 13.71
C GLY A 77 -5.84 -15.08 12.87
N VAL A 78 -6.17 -13.97 13.52
CA VAL A 78 -6.64 -12.73 12.88
C VAL A 78 -5.74 -11.59 13.27
N GLY A 79 -5.08 -11.00 12.28
CA GLY A 79 -4.15 -9.89 12.45
C GLY A 79 -4.55 -8.64 11.67
N GLY A 80 -3.83 -7.55 11.88
CA GLY A 80 -3.95 -6.32 11.11
C GLY A 80 -4.92 -5.28 11.68
N CYS A 81 -5.31 -4.28 10.86
CA CYS A 81 -6.01 -3.08 11.35
C CYS A 81 -7.41 -3.35 11.93
N VAL A 82 -8.19 -4.31 11.38
CA VAL A 82 -9.49 -4.67 11.98
C VAL A 82 -9.26 -5.41 13.30
N ALA A 83 -8.22 -6.24 13.39
CA ALA A 83 -7.87 -6.91 14.64
C ALA A 83 -7.54 -5.90 15.75
N SER A 84 -6.74 -4.85 15.42
CA SER A 84 -6.45 -3.76 16.37
C SER A 84 -7.68 -2.96 16.77
N GLN A 85 -8.64 -2.79 15.87
CA GLN A 85 -9.86 -2.02 16.12
C GLN A 85 -10.87 -2.78 16.98
N GLU A 86 -11.07 -4.08 16.71
CA GLU A 86 -12.12 -4.90 17.33
C GLU A 86 -11.61 -5.65 18.59
N GLY A 87 -10.33 -6.02 18.62
CA GLY A 87 -9.74 -6.71 19.76
C GLY A 87 -10.54 -7.95 20.20
N GLU A 88 -11.03 -7.92 21.44
CA GLU A 88 -11.87 -8.99 22.04
C GLU A 88 -13.17 -9.24 21.26
N GLY A 89 -13.74 -8.22 20.59
CA GLY A 89 -14.96 -8.37 19.80
C GLY A 89 -14.85 -9.40 18.67
N ILE A 90 -13.62 -9.72 18.19
CA ILE A 90 -13.41 -10.79 17.23
C ILE A 90 -13.71 -12.15 17.86
N THR A 91 -13.18 -12.39 19.06
CA THR A 91 -13.34 -13.68 19.77
C THR A 91 -14.74 -13.85 20.33
N GLU A 92 -15.42 -12.77 20.71
CA GLU A 92 -16.85 -12.81 21.10
C GLU A 92 -17.73 -13.29 19.93
N ARG A 93 -17.48 -12.81 18.71
CA ARG A 93 -18.25 -13.20 17.51
C ARG A 93 -17.76 -14.49 16.87
N ALA A 94 -16.49 -14.83 17.05
CA ALA A 94 -15.83 -16.00 16.48
C ALA A 94 -14.98 -16.74 17.54
N PRO A 95 -15.60 -17.42 18.52
CA PRO A 95 -14.90 -18.07 19.64
C PRO A 95 -13.91 -19.19 19.24
N PHE A 96 -13.90 -19.58 17.98
CA PHE A 96 -13.01 -20.58 17.42
C PHE A 96 -11.68 -19.98 16.89
N VAL A 97 -11.51 -18.66 16.96
CA VAL A 97 -10.25 -17.97 16.66
C VAL A 97 -9.30 -18.15 17.85
N ASP A 98 -8.07 -18.61 17.57
CA ASP A 98 -7.09 -18.91 18.60
C ASP A 98 -6.21 -17.71 18.94
N VAL A 99 -5.90 -16.84 17.94
CA VAL A 99 -4.99 -15.70 18.11
C VAL A 99 -5.55 -14.45 17.45
N VAL A 100 -5.50 -13.31 18.18
CA VAL A 100 -5.83 -11.99 17.64
C VAL A 100 -4.66 -11.05 17.93
N PHE A 101 -4.11 -10.40 16.88
CA PHE A 101 -2.92 -9.57 17.03
C PHE A 101 -2.98 -8.31 16.17
N GLY A 102 -2.34 -7.25 16.68
CA GLY A 102 -2.18 -6.00 15.94
C GLY A 102 -1.04 -6.07 14.92
N PRO A 103 -0.97 -5.09 13.98
CA PRO A 103 0.18 -5.00 13.07
C PRO A 103 1.48 -4.74 13.81
N GLN A 104 1.44 -4.14 15.01
CA GLN A 104 2.62 -3.83 15.81
C GLN A 104 3.15 -5.02 16.60
N THR A 105 2.36 -6.06 16.79
CA THR A 105 2.71 -7.24 17.59
C THR A 105 2.97 -8.50 16.75
N LEU A 106 3.04 -8.37 15.41
CA LEU A 106 3.24 -9.50 14.51
C LEU A 106 4.54 -10.31 14.80
N HIS A 107 5.57 -9.67 15.34
CA HIS A 107 6.83 -10.30 15.73
C HIS A 107 6.68 -11.27 16.91
N ARG A 108 5.61 -11.12 17.74
CA ARG A 108 5.27 -12.01 18.87
C ARG A 108 4.38 -13.19 18.44
N LEU A 109 4.00 -13.25 17.17
CA LEU A 109 3.10 -14.30 16.64
C LEU A 109 3.58 -15.73 16.93
N PRO A 110 4.88 -16.07 16.89
CA PRO A 110 5.36 -17.41 17.26
C PRO A 110 5.02 -17.80 18.70
N GLU A 111 5.25 -16.87 19.64
CA GLU A 111 4.93 -17.09 21.06
C GLU A 111 3.41 -17.26 21.25
N MET A 112 2.62 -16.38 20.63
CA MET A 112 1.15 -16.42 20.72
C MET A 112 0.57 -17.73 20.17
N ILE A 113 1.13 -18.28 19.07
CA ILE A 113 0.70 -19.57 18.50
C ILE A 113 1.06 -20.72 19.43
N THR A 114 2.22 -20.65 20.08
CA THR A 114 2.67 -21.66 21.05
C THR A 114 1.75 -21.66 22.26
N ASP A 115 1.47 -20.50 22.83
CA ASP A 115 0.61 -20.33 24.01
C ASP A 115 -0.84 -20.73 23.72
N ALA A 116 -1.37 -20.39 22.55
CA ALA A 116 -2.70 -20.81 22.10
C ALA A 116 -2.81 -22.35 21.96
N GLY A 117 -1.70 -23.04 21.79
CA GLY A 117 -1.65 -24.51 21.81
C GLY A 117 -1.70 -25.12 23.22
N ALA A 118 -1.27 -24.36 24.24
CA ALA A 118 -1.22 -24.81 25.63
C ALA A 118 -2.45 -24.38 26.46
N GLN A 119 -3.17 -23.37 26.01
CA GLN A 119 -4.34 -22.80 26.71
C GLN A 119 -5.64 -23.08 25.94
N SER A 120 -6.76 -23.16 26.67
CA SER A 120 -8.10 -23.32 26.08
C SER A 120 -8.78 -21.98 25.74
N SER A 121 -8.09 -20.86 25.91
CA SER A 121 -8.58 -19.49 25.64
C SER A 121 -7.79 -18.85 24.49
N SER A 122 -8.47 -17.97 23.73
CA SER A 122 -7.82 -17.18 22.69
C SER A 122 -6.76 -16.26 23.28
N ILE A 123 -5.65 -16.09 22.56
CA ILE A 123 -4.58 -15.14 22.90
C ILE A 123 -4.80 -13.86 22.12
N ILE A 124 -4.83 -12.71 22.82
CA ILE A 124 -5.08 -11.40 22.21
C ILE A 124 -3.94 -10.45 22.57
N ASP A 125 -3.25 -9.92 21.56
CA ASP A 125 -2.26 -8.84 21.74
C ASP A 125 -2.40 -7.80 20.62
N VAL A 126 -3.10 -6.74 20.92
CA VAL A 126 -3.31 -5.56 20.04
C VAL A 126 -2.63 -4.31 20.62
N SER A 127 -1.62 -4.50 21.45
CA SER A 127 -0.82 -3.42 22.05
C SER A 127 0.04 -2.68 21.01
N PHE A 128 0.55 -1.52 21.40
CA PHE A 128 1.45 -0.70 20.59
C PHE A 128 2.82 -0.61 21.30
N PRO A 129 3.67 -1.66 21.19
CA PRO A 129 5.00 -1.59 21.75
C PRO A 129 5.84 -0.56 20.99
N GLU A 130 6.65 0.22 21.71
CA GLU A 130 7.62 1.12 21.08
C GLU A 130 8.72 0.28 20.39
N ILE A 131 8.93 0.50 19.07
CA ILE A 131 10.06 0.03 18.23
C ILE A 131 10.31 -1.50 18.16
N GLU A 132 9.90 -2.32 19.13
CA GLU A 132 10.22 -3.76 19.20
C GLU A 132 9.98 -4.55 17.88
N LYS A 133 8.99 -4.12 17.07
CA LYS A 133 8.63 -4.84 15.84
C LYS A 133 9.80 -4.92 14.86
N PHE A 134 10.45 -3.81 14.58
CA PHE A 134 11.51 -3.76 13.56
C PHE A 134 12.80 -4.45 14.03
N ASP A 135 13.11 -4.39 15.32
CA ASP A 135 14.28 -5.01 15.90
C ASP A 135 14.22 -6.54 15.94
N ARG A 136 13.01 -7.12 15.83
CA ARG A 136 12.76 -8.57 15.94
C ARG A 136 12.28 -9.22 14.64
N LEU A 137 12.29 -8.50 13.54
CA LEU A 137 11.94 -9.12 12.25
C LEU A 137 13.16 -9.85 11.67
N PRO A 138 12.95 -11.04 11.07
CA PRO A 138 14.01 -11.77 10.40
C PRO A 138 14.52 -11.02 9.17
N GLU A 139 15.68 -11.46 8.66
CA GLU A 139 16.20 -10.92 7.41
C GLU A 139 15.17 -11.03 6.28
N PRO A 140 15.06 -9.98 5.44
CA PRO A 140 14.07 -9.95 4.37
C PRO A 140 14.39 -11.00 3.31
N ARG A 141 13.35 -11.61 2.75
CA ARG A 141 13.45 -12.52 1.61
C ARG A 141 12.84 -11.90 0.36
N ALA A 142 13.57 -11.97 -0.75
CA ALA A 142 13.05 -11.56 -2.05
C ALA A 142 12.15 -12.65 -2.63
N GLU A 143 10.91 -12.30 -2.99
CA GLU A 143 9.96 -13.19 -3.70
C GLU A 143 9.89 -12.89 -5.20
N GLY A 144 10.72 -11.95 -5.69
CA GLY A 144 10.74 -11.53 -7.07
C GLY A 144 11.60 -10.28 -7.30
N PRO A 145 11.48 -9.63 -8.45
CA PRO A 145 12.31 -8.47 -8.79
C PRO A 145 11.86 -7.16 -8.11
N THR A 146 10.75 -7.18 -7.38
CA THR A 146 10.20 -6.03 -6.65
C THR A 146 10.03 -6.38 -5.18
N ALA A 147 10.31 -5.43 -4.29
CA ALA A 147 10.08 -5.60 -2.86
C ALA A 147 9.42 -4.38 -2.23
N PHE A 148 8.60 -4.63 -1.21
CA PHE A 148 8.11 -3.61 -0.30
C PHE A 148 9.07 -3.47 0.87
N VAL A 149 9.39 -2.23 1.25
CA VAL A 149 10.21 -1.91 2.41
C VAL A 149 9.47 -0.91 3.27
N SER A 150 9.03 -1.32 4.44
CA SER A 150 8.43 -0.39 5.41
C SER A 150 9.52 0.46 6.03
N VAL A 151 9.46 1.77 5.82
CA VAL A 151 10.43 2.73 6.37
C VAL A 151 9.89 3.44 7.59
N MET A 152 8.58 3.44 7.76
CA MET A 152 7.90 4.00 8.93
C MET A 152 6.53 3.37 9.14
N GLU A 153 6.02 3.45 10.34
CA GLU A 153 4.65 3.06 10.69
C GLU A 153 3.92 4.12 11.50
N GLY A 154 2.58 4.01 11.52
CA GLY A 154 1.72 4.96 12.21
C GLY A 154 1.54 6.27 11.46
N CYS A 155 0.73 7.17 12.01
CA CYS A 155 0.50 8.49 11.46
C CYS A 155 -0.01 9.46 12.53
N SER A 156 0.72 10.56 12.75
CA SER A 156 0.38 11.59 13.74
C SER A 156 -0.39 12.79 13.15
N LYS A 157 -0.98 12.65 11.94
CA LYS A 157 -1.74 13.75 11.32
C LYS A 157 -3.17 13.89 11.86
N TYR A 158 -3.73 12.83 12.44
CA TYR A 158 -5.06 12.84 13.07
C TYR A 158 -6.14 13.48 12.19
N CYS A 159 -6.13 13.19 10.87
CA CYS A 159 -7.21 13.60 9.98
C CYS A 159 -8.56 13.12 10.53
N SER A 160 -9.60 13.95 10.51
CA SER A 160 -10.85 13.69 11.25
C SER A 160 -11.60 12.42 10.84
N PHE A 161 -11.34 11.89 9.65
CA PHE A 161 -11.96 10.67 9.11
C PHE A 161 -11.08 9.42 9.26
N CYS A 162 -9.82 9.57 9.68
CA CYS A 162 -8.82 8.51 9.57
C CYS A 162 -8.67 7.72 10.86
N VAL A 163 -8.70 6.41 10.72
CA VAL A 163 -8.56 5.47 11.84
C VAL A 163 -7.11 5.03 12.07
N VAL A 164 -6.17 5.38 11.19
CA VAL A 164 -4.77 4.92 11.24
C VAL A 164 -4.09 5.20 12.58
N PRO A 165 -4.18 6.42 13.20
CA PRO A 165 -3.57 6.66 14.50
C PRO A 165 -4.06 5.70 15.60
N TYR A 166 -5.28 5.22 15.47
CA TYR A 166 -5.92 4.32 16.46
C TYR A 166 -5.68 2.84 16.20
N THR A 167 -5.22 2.47 14.99
CA THR A 167 -5.01 1.07 14.60
C THR A 167 -3.55 0.71 14.33
N ARG A 168 -2.70 1.71 14.05
CA ARG A 168 -1.27 1.55 13.81
C ARG A 168 -0.39 2.43 14.70
N GLY A 169 -1.00 3.28 15.53
CA GLY A 169 -0.29 4.17 16.45
C GLY A 169 0.23 5.46 15.81
N GLU A 170 1.06 6.16 16.57
CA GLU A 170 1.75 7.37 16.15
C GLU A 170 2.87 7.09 15.16
N GLU A 171 3.37 8.14 14.50
CA GLU A 171 4.48 8.02 13.54
C GLU A 171 5.75 7.55 14.22
N ILE A 172 6.29 6.41 13.75
CA ILE A 172 7.61 5.88 14.15
C ILE A 172 8.38 5.60 12.86
N SER A 173 9.51 6.30 12.69
CA SER A 173 10.45 6.06 11.59
C SER A 173 11.48 5.03 11.98
N ARG A 174 11.79 4.11 11.08
CA ARG A 174 12.89 3.16 11.27
C ARG A 174 14.24 3.87 11.23
N PRO A 175 15.26 3.36 11.95
CA PRO A 175 16.62 3.82 11.80
C PRO A 175 17.05 3.78 10.32
N PHE A 176 17.77 4.82 9.90
CA PHE A 176 18.19 4.96 8.51
C PHE A 176 19.08 3.79 8.05
N ASP A 177 20.06 3.40 8.87
CA ASP A 177 21.01 2.36 8.53
C ASP A 177 20.33 0.98 8.38
N ASP A 178 19.28 0.69 9.17
CA ASP A 178 18.52 -0.55 9.08
C ASP A 178 17.73 -0.64 7.76
N VAL A 179 17.15 0.48 7.31
CA VAL A 179 16.47 0.54 6.02
C VAL A 179 17.46 0.32 4.87
N ILE A 180 18.63 0.96 4.93
CA ILE A 180 19.68 0.80 3.91
C ILE A 180 20.19 -0.65 3.89
N ALA A 181 20.42 -1.26 5.05
CA ALA A 181 20.85 -2.66 5.16
C ALA A 181 19.81 -3.62 4.57
N GLU A 182 18.51 -3.42 4.87
CA GLU A 182 17.42 -4.22 4.29
C GLU A 182 17.39 -4.11 2.76
N VAL A 183 17.46 -2.89 2.22
CA VAL A 183 17.46 -2.68 0.76
C VAL A 183 18.69 -3.31 0.10
N ALA A 184 19.87 -3.19 0.72
CA ALA A 184 21.10 -3.81 0.20
C ALA A 184 21.02 -5.35 0.21
N SER A 185 20.48 -5.95 1.28
CA SER A 185 20.23 -7.39 1.34
C SER A 185 19.26 -7.86 0.24
N LEU A 186 18.16 -7.13 0.02
CA LEU A 186 17.18 -7.42 -1.05
C LEU A 186 17.81 -7.28 -2.45
N ALA A 187 18.63 -6.24 -2.68
CA ALA A 187 19.35 -6.05 -3.93
C ALA A 187 20.31 -7.24 -4.22
N GLY A 188 21.02 -7.70 -3.18
CA GLY A 188 21.89 -8.89 -3.27
C GLY A 188 21.12 -10.19 -3.60
N GLN A 189 19.83 -10.25 -3.34
CA GLN A 189 18.93 -11.36 -3.68
C GLN A 189 18.28 -11.18 -5.08
N GLY A 190 18.58 -10.11 -5.81
CA GLY A 190 18.07 -9.87 -7.17
C GLY A 190 16.86 -8.94 -7.27
N VAL A 191 16.48 -8.25 -6.19
CA VAL A 191 15.48 -7.17 -6.24
C VAL A 191 16.03 -6.00 -7.05
N ARG A 192 15.23 -5.51 -8.01
CA ARG A 192 15.56 -4.41 -8.92
C ARG A 192 14.75 -3.15 -8.64
N GLU A 193 13.58 -3.30 -8.07
CA GLU A 193 12.70 -2.20 -7.68
C GLU A 193 12.31 -2.32 -6.20
N VAL A 194 12.45 -1.23 -5.45
CA VAL A 194 11.93 -1.12 -4.09
C VAL A 194 10.80 -0.10 -4.03
N ASN A 195 9.76 -0.43 -3.26
CA ASN A 195 8.67 0.48 -2.95
C ASN A 195 8.71 0.79 -1.44
N LEU A 196 9.10 2.01 -1.10
CA LEU A 196 9.18 2.48 0.27
C LEU A 196 7.78 2.75 0.80
N LEU A 197 7.43 2.11 1.90
CA LEU A 197 6.10 2.12 2.49
C LEU A 197 6.06 2.82 3.84
N GLY A 198 4.91 3.42 4.12
CA GLY A 198 4.53 4.01 5.39
C GLY A 198 3.09 4.48 5.34
N GLN A 199 2.48 4.86 6.44
CA GLN A 199 1.14 5.48 6.44
C GLN A 199 1.20 6.98 6.14
N ASN A 200 2.40 7.56 6.24
CA ASN A 200 2.73 8.93 5.86
C ASN A 200 4.21 8.99 5.45
N VAL A 201 4.56 8.25 4.40
CA VAL A 201 5.94 7.91 4.04
C VAL A 201 6.84 9.13 3.90
N ASN A 202 6.32 10.26 3.42
CA ASN A 202 7.11 11.49 3.25
C ASN A 202 7.31 12.29 4.55
N ALA A 203 6.74 11.83 5.66
CA ALA A 203 7.11 12.29 7.01
C ALA A 203 8.27 11.50 7.63
N TYR A 204 8.90 10.59 6.90
CA TYR A 204 10.04 9.83 7.39
C TYR A 204 11.12 10.74 7.99
N ARG A 205 11.58 10.39 9.20
CA ARG A 205 12.65 11.08 9.96
C ARG A 205 13.46 10.01 10.70
N GLY A 206 14.27 9.26 9.94
CA GLY A 206 15.08 8.16 10.48
C GLY A 206 16.36 8.66 11.16
N PRO A 207 16.65 8.23 12.40
CA PRO A 207 17.93 8.53 13.03
C PRO A 207 19.07 7.81 12.30
N MET A 208 20.19 8.51 12.10
CA MET A 208 21.42 8.00 11.52
C MET A 208 22.44 7.69 12.64
N HIS A 209 23.44 6.87 12.34
CA HIS A 209 24.48 6.46 13.30
C HIS A 209 25.31 7.62 13.86
N ASP A 210 25.41 8.74 13.14
CA ASP A 210 26.11 9.96 13.56
C ASP A 210 25.25 10.90 14.42
N GLY A 211 23.97 10.53 14.66
CA GLY A 211 23.01 11.29 15.44
C GLY A 211 22.22 12.32 14.63
N GLU A 212 22.47 12.43 13.32
CA GLU A 212 21.62 13.25 12.43
C GLU A 212 20.30 12.54 12.12
N ILE A 213 19.34 13.30 11.57
CA ILE A 213 18.02 12.79 11.17
C ILE A 213 17.88 12.88 9.66
N ALA A 214 17.79 11.75 9.00
CA ALA A 214 17.53 11.68 7.56
C ALA A 214 16.04 11.88 7.26
N ASP A 215 15.72 12.69 6.25
CA ASP A 215 14.38 12.76 5.65
C ASP A 215 14.22 11.72 4.51
N LEU A 216 13.01 11.64 3.94
CA LEU A 216 12.76 10.72 2.84
C LEU A 216 13.62 11.03 1.60
N ALA A 217 13.91 12.31 1.32
CA ALA A 217 14.75 12.66 0.18
C ALA A 217 16.16 12.11 0.36
N THR A 218 16.77 12.31 1.54
CA THR A 218 18.07 11.73 1.90
C THR A 218 18.05 10.22 1.74
N LEU A 219 17.02 9.54 2.28
CA LEU A 219 16.90 8.09 2.13
C LEU A 219 16.86 7.65 0.66
N ILE A 220 16.13 8.37 -0.20
CA ILE A 220 16.06 8.08 -1.64
C ILE A 220 17.43 8.20 -2.32
N TYR A 221 18.23 9.21 -1.99
CA TYR A 221 19.58 9.35 -2.55
C TYR A 221 20.47 8.15 -2.21
N TYR A 222 20.44 7.69 -0.96
CA TYR A 222 21.25 6.54 -0.53
C TYR A 222 20.74 5.22 -1.11
N VAL A 223 19.44 5.00 -1.14
CA VAL A 223 18.85 3.82 -1.81
C VAL A 223 19.19 3.80 -3.30
N ALA A 224 19.21 4.96 -3.95
CA ALA A 224 19.61 5.05 -5.35
C ALA A 224 21.09 4.71 -5.59
N ALA A 225 21.94 4.88 -4.59
CA ALA A 225 23.35 4.52 -4.67
C ALA A 225 23.62 3.01 -4.48
N ILE A 226 22.62 2.23 -4.04
CA ILE A 226 22.77 0.78 -3.86
C ILE A 226 22.84 0.11 -5.25
N ASP A 227 23.90 -0.68 -5.46
CA ASP A 227 24.05 -1.49 -6.66
C ASP A 227 22.94 -2.56 -6.74
N GLY A 228 22.39 -2.75 -7.93
CA GLY A 228 21.29 -3.69 -8.16
C GLY A 228 19.90 -3.07 -8.07
N ILE A 229 19.71 -1.96 -7.34
CA ILE A 229 18.45 -1.21 -7.36
C ILE A 229 18.43 -0.26 -8.58
N ASP A 230 17.43 -0.41 -9.43
CA ASP A 230 17.25 0.36 -10.66
C ASP A 230 16.02 1.23 -10.69
N ARG A 231 15.06 0.98 -9.80
CA ARG A 231 13.87 1.82 -9.66
C ARG A 231 13.40 1.89 -8.21
N ILE A 232 13.06 3.11 -7.79
CA ILE A 232 12.55 3.42 -6.46
C ILE A 232 11.14 3.98 -6.60
N ARG A 233 10.24 3.53 -5.76
CA ARG A 233 8.91 4.09 -5.57
C ARG A 233 8.66 4.34 -4.09
N PHE A 234 7.72 5.20 -3.80
CA PHE A 234 7.13 5.33 -2.48
C PHE A 234 5.62 5.59 -2.59
N THR A 235 4.88 5.26 -1.56
CA THR A 235 3.43 5.41 -1.58
C THR A 235 2.90 5.84 -0.22
N THR A 236 1.67 6.39 -0.20
CA THR A 236 0.99 6.90 1.00
C THR A 236 1.66 8.14 1.57
N SER A 237 1.57 9.25 0.81
CA SER A 237 2.14 10.54 1.16
C SER A 237 1.09 11.53 1.67
N HIS A 238 1.54 12.55 2.41
CA HIS A 238 0.70 13.65 2.85
C HIS A 238 1.18 14.99 2.24
N PRO A 239 0.30 15.84 1.70
CA PRO A 239 0.71 17.09 1.05
C PRO A 239 1.52 18.04 1.95
N VAL A 240 1.26 18.08 3.25
CA VAL A 240 2.02 18.91 4.20
C VAL A 240 3.49 18.52 4.22
N GLU A 241 3.80 17.21 4.20
CA GLU A 241 5.16 16.67 4.25
C GLU A 241 5.86 16.60 2.88
N PHE A 242 5.21 17.04 1.81
CA PHE A 242 5.83 17.07 0.49
C PHE A 242 6.72 18.32 0.37
N THR A 243 8.03 18.14 0.63
CA THR A 243 9.05 19.17 0.79
C THR A 243 9.72 19.54 -0.54
N ASP A 244 10.41 20.68 -0.56
CA ASP A 244 11.23 21.07 -1.71
C ASP A 244 12.44 20.13 -1.87
N SER A 245 13.01 19.53 -0.79
CA SER A 245 14.04 18.49 -0.87
C SER A 245 13.56 17.25 -1.63
N LEU A 246 12.32 16.85 -1.41
CA LEU A 246 11.74 15.70 -2.13
C LEU A 246 11.47 16.04 -3.60
N ILE A 247 11.07 17.27 -3.93
CA ILE A 247 10.95 17.74 -5.31
C ILE A 247 12.33 17.74 -6.01
N GLN A 248 13.38 18.14 -5.30
CA GLN A 248 14.75 18.08 -5.81
C GLN A 248 15.20 16.62 -6.06
N ALA A 249 14.85 15.68 -5.19
CA ALA A 249 15.12 14.27 -5.42
C ALA A 249 14.46 13.75 -6.72
N TYR A 250 13.25 14.22 -7.06
CA TYR A 250 12.64 13.91 -8.36
C TYR A 250 13.42 14.50 -9.54
N ALA A 251 14.06 15.66 -9.39
CA ALA A 251 14.88 16.26 -10.44
C ALA A 251 16.22 15.51 -10.64
N GLU A 252 16.84 15.07 -9.54
CA GLU A 252 18.24 14.62 -9.52
C GLU A 252 18.41 13.11 -9.51
N VAL A 253 17.40 12.33 -9.09
CA VAL A 253 17.49 10.87 -8.95
C VAL A 253 16.76 10.18 -10.12
N PRO A 254 17.46 9.72 -11.17
CA PRO A 254 16.83 9.06 -12.32
C PRO A 254 16.15 7.74 -11.97
N LYS A 255 16.61 7.06 -10.90
CA LYS A 255 16.02 5.81 -10.42
C LYS A 255 14.69 6.02 -9.68
N LEU A 256 14.38 7.25 -9.24
CA LEU A 256 13.07 7.58 -8.67
C LEU A 256 12.03 7.64 -9.80
N ALA A 257 11.05 6.76 -9.74
CA ALA A 257 10.05 6.61 -10.80
C ALA A 257 9.24 7.89 -11.04
N SER A 258 8.95 8.21 -12.31
CA SER A 258 8.09 9.32 -12.72
C SER A 258 6.62 9.07 -12.33
N TYR A 259 6.38 8.83 -11.05
CA TYR A 259 5.07 8.54 -10.47
C TYR A 259 5.02 9.07 -9.03
N LEU A 260 3.96 9.82 -8.71
CA LEU A 260 3.70 10.29 -7.35
C LEU A 260 2.25 10.00 -6.95
N HIS A 261 2.05 9.29 -5.84
CA HIS A 261 0.77 9.18 -5.15
C HIS A 261 0.72 10.18 -3.99
N LEU A 262 -0.08 11.26 -4.17
CA LEU A 262 -0.21 12.34 -3.18
C LEU A 262 -1.69 12.63 -2.88
N PRO A 263 -2.28 11.92 -1.90
CA PRO A 263 -3.69 12.05 -1.55
C PRO A 263 -4.08 13.46 -1.12
N VAL A 264 -4.85 14.18 -1.92
CA VAL A 264 -5.41 15.49 -1.58
C VAL A 264 -6.70 15.37 -0.76
N GLN A 265 -7.46 14.32 -0.98
CA GLN A 265 -8.75 13.93 -0.39
C GLN A 265 -9.94 14.74 -0.90
N HIS A 266 -9.87 16.07 -1.06
CA HIS A 266 -10.94 16.91 -1.57
C HIS A 266 -10.41 18.17 -2.28
N GLY A 267 -11.25 18.83 -3.07
CA GLY A 267 -10.90 20.05 -3.82
C GLY A 267 -11.40 21.36 -3.20
N SER A 268 -12.05 21.30 -2.03
CA SER A 268 -12.57 22.47 -1.31
C SER A 268 -11.79 22.69 -0.02
N ASP A 269 -11.24 23.90 0.18
CA ASP A 269 -10.52 24.25 1.41
C ASP A 269 -11.40 24.12 2.66
N ARG A 270 -12.69 24.40 2.55
CA ARG A 270 -13.65 24.24 3.64
C ARG A 270 -13.77 22.78 4.09
N VAL A 271 -13.87 21.87 3.12
CA VAL A 271 -13.94 20.42 3.40
C VAL A 271 -12.58 19.91 3.90
N LEU A 272 -11.47 20.37 3.33
CA LEU A 272 -10.12 20.01 3.80
C LEU A 272 -9.89 20.45 5.25
N ALA A 273 -10.38 21.66 5.62
CA ALA A 273 -10.32 22.12 7.00
C ALA A 273 -11.14 21.23 7.95
N ALA A 274 -12.36 20.83 7.56
CA ALA A 274 -13.21 19.91 8.32
C ALA A 274 -12.58 18.50 8.41
N MET A 275 -11.85 18.06 7.39
CA MET A 275 -11.04 16.85 7.38
C MET A 275 -9.75 16.96 8.20
N LYS A 276 -9.37 18.15 8.68
CA LYS A 276 -8.09 18.45 9.35
C LYS A 276 -6.87 18.07 8.51
N ARG A 277 -6.89 18.41 7.19
CA ARG A 277 -5.80 18.05 6.27
C ARG A 277 -4.58 18.95 6.38
N GLY A 278 -4.68 20.13 7.02
CA GLY A 278 -3.56 21.02 7.30
C GLY A 278 -2.94 21.69 6.08
N HIS A 279 -3.59 21.66 4.91
CA HIS A 279 -3.16 22.37 3.70
C HIS A 279 -4.36 22.91 2.92
N THR A 280 -4.09 23.89 2.07
CA THR A 280 -5.04 24.49 1.12
C THR A 280 -4.85 23.93 -0.28
N ILE A 281 -5.85 24.14 -1.14
CA ILE A 281 -5.76 23.77 -2.56
C ILE A 281 -4.71 24.60 -3.29
N LEU A 282 -4.52 25.85 -2.89
CA LEU A 282 -3.49 26.71 -3.48
C LEU A 282 -2.08 26.14 -3.21
N GLU A 283 -1.79 25.75 -1.96
CA GLU A 283 -0.52 25.14 -1.57
C GLU A 283 -0.28 23.81 -2.30
N TYR A 284 -1.31 22.97 -2.40
CA TYR A 284 -1.24 21.72 -3.16
C TYR A 284 -0.86 21.97 -4.62
N LYS A 285 -1.57 22.89 -5.30
CA LYS A 285 -1.30 23.26 -6.68
C LYS A 285 0.11 23.82 -6.89
N GLN A 286 0.60 24.63 -5.95
CA GLN A 286 1.97 25.17 -6.01
C GLN A 286 3.02 24.04 -5.94
N LYS A 287 2.85 23.07 -5.05
CA LYS A 287 3.74 21.91 -4.95
C LYS A 287 3.74 21.09 -6.23
N ILE A 288 2.56 20.81 -6.80
CA ILE A 288 2.47 20.07 -8.08
C ILE A 288 3.08 20.84 -9.25
N ARG A 289 2.95 22.18 -9.30
CA ARG A 289 3.61 22.99 -10.34
C ARG A 289 5.14 22.92 -10.23
N LYS A 290 5.70 23.02 -9.01
CA LYS A 290 7.13 22.85 -8.77
C LYS A 290 7.59 21.44 -9.19
N LEU A 291 6.85 20.41 -8.82
CA LEU A 291 7.17 19.03 -9.18
C LEU A 291 7.15 18.83 -10.70
N ARG A 292 6.16 19.33 -11.41
CA ARG A 292 6.10 19.25 -12.88
C ARG A 292 7.19 20.07 -13.58
N ALA A 293 7.68 21.14 -12.96
CA ALA A 293 8.84 21.85 -13.47
C ALA A 293 10.13 21.01 -13.32
N ALA A 294 10.25 20.25 -12.23
CA ALA A 294 11.39 19.36 -11.97
C ALA A 294 11.31 18.04 -12.77
N ARG A 295 10.11 17.46 -12.91
CA ARG A 295 9.84 16.21 -13.63
C ARG A 295 8.58 16.36 -14.50
N PRO A 296 8.71 16.85 -15.77
CA PRO A 296 7.55 17.21 -16.61
C PRO A 296 6.62 16.06 -16.97
N ASP A 297 7.15 14.86 -17.05
CA ASP A 297 6.44 13.62 -17.41
C ASP A 297 5.83 12.88 -16.22
N ILE A 298 5.85 13.51 -15.01
CA ILE A 298 5.38 12.83 -13.80
C ILE A 298 3.89 12.49 -13.87
N SER A 299 3.59 11.24 -13.60
CA SER A 299 2.22 10.74 -13.42
C SER A 299 1.75 10.99 -11.99
N LEU A 300 0.58 11.58 -11.83
CA LEU A 300 0.00 11.92 -10.53
C LEU A 300 -1.15 11.00 -10.18
N SER A 301 -1.15 10.46 -8.98
CA SER A 301 -2.24 9.70 -8.38
C SER A 301 -2.69 10.35 -7.08
N SER A 302 -3.98 10.23 -6.75
CA SER A 302 -4.52 10.80 -5.52
C SER A 302 -5.71 9.97 -5.01
N ASP A 303 -6.08 10.21 -3.75
CA ASP A 303 -7.31 9.68 -3.16
C ASP A 303 -8.35 10.79 -3.02
N PHE A 304 -9.63 10.41 -3.14
CA PHE A 304 -10.75 11.32 -2.99
C PHE A 304 -11.86 10.70 -2.14
N ILE A 305 -12.38 11.51 -1.22
CA ILE A 305 -13.52 11.18 -0.36
C ILE A 305 -14.69 12.07 -0.78
N ILE A 306 -15.79 11.44 -1.20
CA ILE A 306 -17.03 12.08 -1.63
C ILE A 306 -18.08 11.99 -0.54
N GLY A 307 -18.89 13.03 -0.40
CA GLY A 307 -19.98 13.05 0.57
C GLY A 307 -19.48 13.08 2.00
N PHE A 308 -18.36 13.76 2.25
CA PHE A 308 -17.94 14.08 3.60
C PHE A 308 -19.02 14.92 4.28
N PRO A 309 -19.31 14.72 5.59
CA PRO A 309 -20.35 15.47 6.29
C PRO A 309 -20.28 16.97 6.04
N GLY A 310 -21.39 17.55 5.59
CA GLY A 310 -21.50 18.96 5.23
C GLY A 310 -20.95 19.33 3.83
N GLU A 311 -20.52 18.39 2.98
CA GLU A 311 -20.13 18.67 1.59
C GLU A 311 -21.32 19.22 0.77
N THR A 312 -21.17 20.41 0.21
CA THR A 312 -22.18 21.06 -0.66
C THR A 312 -21.91 20.79 -2.14
N ASP A 313 -22.88 21.14 -3.02
CA ASP A 313 -22.68 21.07 -4.46
C ASP A 313 -21.52 21.96 -4.95
N LYS A 314 -21.34 23.13 -4.33
CA LYS A 314 -20.21 24.03 -4.61
C LYS A 314 -18.86 23.39 -4.25
N ASP A 315 -18.79 22.66 -3.15
CA ASP A 315 -17.55 21.97 -2.76
C ASP A 315 -17.24 20.83 -3.76
N PHE A 316 -18.26 20.10 -4.19
CA PHE A 316 -18.10 19.07 -5.21
C PHE A 316 -17.68 19.66 -6.56
N GLU A 317 -18.23 20.81 -6.97
CA GLU A 317 -17.79 21.52 -8.17
C GLU A 317 -16.31 21.93 -8.08
N GLN A 318 -15.85 22.45 -6.93
CA GLN A 318 -14.45 22.78 -6.71
C GLN A 318 -13.55 21.55 -6.83
N LEU A 319 -14.00 20.38 -6.33
CA LEU A 319 -13.28 19.13 -6.47
C LEU A 319 -13.17 18.73 -7.94
N MET A 320 -14.25 18.79 -8.71
CA MET A 320 -14.24 18.44 -10.13
C MET A 320 -13.34 19.38 -10.95
N ASN A 321 -13.30 20.67 -10.59
CA ASN A 321 -12.40 21.64 -11.20
C ASN A 321 -10.93 21.34 -10.87
N LEU A 322 -10.61 20.95 -9.63
CA LEU A 322 -9.25 20.50 -9.26
C LEU A 322 -8.83 19.29 -10.09
N ILE A 323 -9.70 18.29 -10.23
CA ILE A 323 -9.43 17.06 -11.01
C ILE A 323 -9.14 17.42 -12.46
N ALA A 324 -9.93 18.31 -13.06
CA ALA A 324 -9.75 18.73 -14.44
C ALA A 324 -8.42 19.49 -14.64
N GLU A 325 -8.04 20.37 -13.69
CA GLU A 325 -6.80 21.16 -13.76
C GLU A 325 -5.55 20.31 -13.51
N MET A 326 -5.60 19.43 -12.50
CA MET A 326 -4.45 18.62 -12.10
C MET A 326 -4.20 17.41 -13.00
N GLN A 327 -5.18 16.97 -13.78
CA GLN A 327 -5.07 15.81 -14.69
C GLN A 327 -4.48 14.59 -13.98
N PHE A 328 -5.16 14.15 -12.93
CA PHE A 328 -4.77 12.94 -12.23
C PHE A 328 -4.89 11.72 -13.14
N ASP A 329 -3.86 10.88 -13.11
CA ASP A 329 -3.79 9.66 -13.90
C ASP A 329 -4.60 8.52 -13.29
N GLN A 330 -4.50 8.37 -11.98
CA GLN A 330 -5.22 7.34 -11.22
C GLN A 330 -5.77 7.91 -9.92
N SER A 331 -6.80 7.27 -9.39
CA SER A 331 -7.29 7.59 -8.05
C SER A 331 -7.95 6.40 -7.37
N PHE A 332 -7.85 6.39 -6.04
CA PHE A 332 -8.78 5.65 -5.20
C PHE A 332 -9.83 6.62 -4.67
N SER A 333 -11.09 6.41 -5.03
CA SER A 333 -12.18 7.31 -4.69
C SER A 333 -13.34 6.54 -4.05
N PHE A 334 -13.84 7.09 -2.95
CA PHE A 334 -14.84 6.44 -2.11
C PHE A 334 -15.89 7.44 -1.64
N VAL A 335 -17.10 6.93 -1.37
CA VAL A 335 -18.03 7.66 -0.52
C VAL A 335 -17.51 7.63 0.91
N TYR A 336 -17.60 8.76 1.60
CA TYR A 336 -17.27 8.82 3.03
C TYR A 336 -18.05 7.74 3.79
N SER A 337 -17.34 7.04 4.65
CA SER A 337 -17.89 6.03 5.55
C SER A 337 -17.38 6.32 6.96
N ALA A 338 -18.29 6.57 7.89
CA ALA A 338 -17.96 6.84 9.27
C ALA A 338 -17.17 5.67 9.87
N ARG A 339 -16.07 5.98 10.57
CA ARG A 339 -15.26 5.00 11.28
C ARG A 339 -15.44 5.19 12.78
N PRO A 340 -15.78 4.13 13.54
CA PRO A 340 -15.90 4.22 14.99
C PRO A 340 -14.64 4.85 15.61
N GLY A 341 -14.83 5.75 16.57
CA GLY A 341 -13.74 6.42 17.27
C GLY A 341 -13.12 7.62 16.55
N THR A 342 -13.46 7.88 15.27
CA THR A 342 -12.94 9.06 14.55
C THR A 342 -13.81 10.29 14.77
N PRO A 343 -13.21 11.51 14.84
CA PRO A 343 -13.99 12.75 15.04
C PRO A 343 -15.08 12.98 14.00
N ALA A 344 -14.85 12.63 12.74
CA ALA A 344 -15.86 12.82 11.69
C ALA A 344 -17.07 11.88 11.81
N ALA A 345 -16.96 10.79 12.57
CA ALA A 345 -18.08 9.87 12.78
C ALA A 345 -19.25 10.50 13.58
N SER A 346 -18.96 11.56 14.35
CA SER A 346 -19.97 12.31 15.13
C SER A 346 -20.57 13.50 14.39
N LEU A 347 -20.10 13.81 13.17
CA LEU A 347 -20.64 14.92 12.39
C LEU A 347 -21.99 14.58 11.77
N ALA A 348 -22.91 15.57 11.76
CA ALA A 348 -24.18 15.42 11.09
C ALA A 348 -23.98 15.25 9.58
N ASP A 349 -24.64 14.24 9.01
CA ASP A 349 -24.53 13.86 7.61
C ASP A 349 -25.90 13.75 6.98
N ASP A 350 -26.39 14.88 6.46
CA ASP A 350 -27.72 15.01 5.88
C ASP A 350 -27.73 14.77 4.36
N THR A 351 -26.59 14.51 3.72
CA THR A 351 -26.52 14.29 2.29
C THR A 351 -27.02 12.89 1.92
N PRO A 352 -28.09 12.77 1.12
CA PRO A 352 -28.62 11.47 0.72
C PRO A 352 -27.58 10.58 0.04
N MET A 353 -27.57 9.29 0.34
CA MET A 353 -26.63 8.33 -0.27
C MET A 353 -26.70 8.29 -1.79
N ALA A 354 -27.88 8.52 -2.38
CA ALA A 354 -28.05 8.60 -3.83
C ALA A 354 -27.23 9.74 -4.44
N VAL A 355 -27.21 10.91 -3.79
CA VAL A 355 -26.42 12.08 -4.21
C VAL A 355 -24.91 11.76 -4.10
N LYS A 356 -24.48 11.17 -3.00
CA LYS A 356 -23.07 10.76 -2.81
C LYS A 356 -22.62 9.77 -3.88
N LYS A 357 -23.42 8.76 -4.18
CA LYS A 357 -23.12 7.77 -5.21
C LYS A 357 -23.05 8.39 -6.60
N GLU A 358 -23.93 9.35 -6.92
CA GLU A 358 -23.89 10.04 -8.21
C GLU A 358 -22.64 10.93 -8.32
N ARG A 359 -22.26 11.68 -7.28
CA ARG A 359 -21.01 12.44 -7.26
C ARG A 359 -19.80 11.53 -7.45
N LEU A 360 -19.77 10.37 -6.77
CA LEU A 360 -18.70 9.39 -6.94
C LEU A 360 -18.63 8.87 -8.38
N ARG A 361 -19.77 8.55 -8.98
CA ARG A 361 -19.85 8.09 -10.38
C ARG A 361 -19.27 9.13 -11.34
N LEU A 362 -19.63 10.40 -11.17
CA LEU A 362 -19.14 11.51 -12.00
C LEU A 362 -17.64 11.68 -11.86
N LEU A 363 -17.11 11.64 -10.62
CA LEU A 363 -15.69 11.73 -10.35
C LEU A 363 -14.92 10.57 -11.01
N GLN A 364 -15.36 9.34 -10.78
CA GLN A 364 -14.70 8.16 -11.35
C GLN A 364 -14.75 8.16 -12.89
N ALA A 365 -15.82 8.63 -13.49
CA ALA A 365 -15.91 8.76 -14.94
C ALA A 365 -14.85 9.75 -15.48
N ARG A 366 -14.67 10.90 -14.82
CA ARG A 366 -13.64 11.88 -15.20
C ARG A 366 -12.22 11.32 -15.05
N ILE A 367 -11.90 10.70 -13.93
CA ILE A 367 -10.57 10.09 -13.71
C ILE A 367 -10.30 8.99 -14.74
N ASN A 368 -11.27 8.10 -14.99
CA ASN A 368 -11.12 7.02 -15.97
C ASN A 368 -10.89 7.59 -17.39
N GLN A 369 -11.58 8.68 -17.75
CA GLN A 369 -11.34 9.36 -19.02
C GLN A 369 -9.90 9.87 -19.10
N GLN A 370 -9.40 10.60 -18.09
CA GLN A 370 -8.02 11.13 -18.06
C GLN A 370 -6.99 9.99 -18.10
N ALA A 371 -7.17 8.94 -17.30
CA ALA A 371 -6.29 7.79 -17.29
C ALA A 371 -6.23 7.09 -18.67
N MET A 372 -7.36 7.01 -19.37
CA MET A 372 -7.41 6.44 -20.72
C MET A 372 -6.74 7.35 -21.76
N GLU A 373 -6.90 8.68 -21.64
CA GLU A 373 -6.22 9.66 -22.51
C GLU A 373 -4.70 9.55 -22.36
N ILE A 374 -4.19 9.47 -21.11
CA ILE A 374 -2.76 9.27 -20.82
C ILE A 374 -2.30 7.91 -21.38
N SER A 375 -3.06 6.84 -21.18
CA SER A 375 -2.72 5.51 -21.71
C SER A 375 -2.64 5.50 -23.24
N ARG A 376 -3.58 6.17 -23.91
CA ARG A 376 -3.58 6.29 -25.39
C ARG A 376 -2.40 7.09 -25.91
N ALA A 377 -1.98 8.15 -25.18
CA ALA A 377 -0.80 8.93 -25.56
C ALA A 377 0.50 8.12 -25.45
N MET A 378 0.51 7.01 -24.72
CA MET A 378 1.67 6.11 -24.66
C MET A 378 1.77 5.17 -25.87
N VAL A 379 0.72 5.00 -26.66
CA VAL A 379 0.76 4.13 -27.84
C VAL A 379 1.75 4.67 -28.86
N GLY A 380 2.63 3.80 -29.35
CA GLY A 380 3.75 4.15 -30.23
C GLY A 380 5.03 4.59 -29.52
N THR A 381 4.99 4.83 -28.20
CA THR A 381 6.19 5.17 -27.42
C THR A 381 6.91 3.91 -26.93
N THR A 382 8.21 4.02 -26.67
CA THR A 382 8.99 2.98 -25.99
C THR A 382 8.99 3.24 -24.50
N GLN A 383 8.64 2.20 -23.72
CA GLN A 383 8.61 2.25 -22.26
C GLN A 383 9.60 1.25 -21.67
N ARG A 384 10.34 1.69 -20.65
CA ARG A 384 11.20 0.81 -19.84
C ARG A 384 10.34 0.06 -18.82
N VAL A 385 10.16 -1.25 -18.99
CA VAL A 385 9.28 -2.10 -18.22
C VAL A 385 10.10 -3.08 -17.38
N LEU A 386 9.90 -3.10 -16.07
CA LEU A 386 10.38 -4.20 -15.23
C LEU A 386 9.43 -5.39 -15.38
N VAL A 387 9.93 -6.50 -15.87
CA VAL A 387 9.15 -7.72 -16.05
C VAL A 387 9.06 -8.46 -14.73
N GLU A 388 7.83 -8.61 -14.20
CA GLU A 388 7.64 -9.14 -12.86
C GLU A 388 7.19 -10.61 -12.86
N LYS A 389 6.42 -11.03 -13.88
CA LYS A 389 5.79 -12.36 -13.89
C LYS A 389 5.26 -12.77 -15.26
N LEU A 390 4.82 -14.01 -15.36
CA LEU A 390 3.98 -14.47 -16.47
C LEU A 390 2.64 -13.73 -16.49
N SER A 391 2.10 -13.51 -17.68
CA SER A 391 0.75 -12.96 -17.84
C SER A 391 -0.30 -13.97 -17.38
N LYS A 392 -1.32 -13.50 -16.65
CA LYS A 392 -2.46 -14.35 -16.25
C LYS A 392 -3.31 -14.83 -17.42
N LYS A 393 -3.16 -14.25 -18.62
CA LYS A 393 -4.01 -14.52 -19.78
C LYS A 393 -3.36 -15.44 -20.80
N SER A 394 -2.06 -15.60 -20.77
CA SER A 394 -1.31 -16.38 -21.77
C SER A 394 0.05 -16.80 -21.23
N ASP A 395 0.40 -18.06 -21.39
CA ASP A 395 1.71 -18.61 -21.00
C ASP A 395 2.85 -18.14 -21.93
N LYS A 396 2.51 -17.50 -23.06
CA LYS A 396 3.47 -16.92 -24.03
C LYS A 396 3.78 -15.46 -23.75
N GLN A 397 3.07 -14.85 -22.80
CA GLN A 397 3.22 -13.45 -22.47
C GLN A 397 3.79 -13.29 -21.06
N VAL A 398 4.63 -12.28 -20.93
CA VAL A 398 5.08 -11.77 -19.65
C VAL A 398 4.34 -10.48 -19.31
N SER A 399 4.36 -10.11 -18.04
CA SER A 399 3.71 -8.93 -17.50
C SER A 399 4.68 -8.15 -16.64
N GLY A 400 4.76 -6.84 -16.85
CA GLY A 400 5.63 -5.96 -16.09
C GLY A 400 5.03 -4.57 -15.93
N ARG A 401 5.72 -3.67 -15.21
CA ARG A 401 5.26 -2.30 -14.96
C ARG A 401 6.16 -1.26 -15.57
N THR A 402 5.52 -0.23 -16.16
CA THR A 402 6.16 1.01 -16.59
C THR A 402 6.54 1.89 -15.40
N GLU A 403 7.26 2.99 -15.61
CA GLU A 403 7.56 3.98 -14.58
C GLU A 403 6.29 4.60 -13.98
N ASN A 404 5.30 4.92 -14.79
CA ASN A 404 4.01 5.45 -14.35
C ASN A 404 3.05 4.38 -13.82
N ASN A 405 3.58 3.22 -13.41
CA ASN A 405 2.89 2.15 -12.69
C ASN A 405 1.80 1.42 -13.47
N ARG A 406 1.85 1.42 -14.84
CA ARG A 406 0.92 0.67 -15.67
C ARG A 406 1.42 -0.73 -15.96
N TRP A 407 0.52 -1.69 -15.90
CA TRP A 407 0.79 -3.04 -16.37
C TRP A 407 0.89 -3.07 -17.89
N VAL A 408 1.96 -3.69 -18.39
CA VAL A 408 2.16 -4.00 -19.81
C VAL A 408 2.27 -5.50 -19.99
N ASN A 409 1.50 -6.06 -20.93
CA ASN A 409 1.62 -7.46 -21.35
C ASN A 409 2.23 -7.50 -22.75
N PHE A 410 3.18 -8.40 -22.99
CA PHE A 410 3.83 -8.56 -24.27
C PHE A 410 4.43 -9.95 -24.43
N ASP A 411 4.60 -10.39 -25.67
CA ASP A 411 5.19 -11.68 -25.98
C ASP A 411 6.70 -11.65 -25.75
N ALA A 412 7.19 -12.51 -24.86
CA ALA A 412 8.62 -12.71 -24.59
C ALA A 412 8.84 -14.02 -23.86
N ASP A 413 10.09 -14.51 -23.91
CA ASP A 413 10.50 -15.67 -23.13
C ASP A 413 10.47 -15.35 -21.61
N PRO A 414 10.01 -16.27 -20.77
CA PRO A 414 10.02 -16.09 -19.31
C PRO A 414 11.39 -15.79 -18.69
N VAL A 415 12.47 -16.09 -19.37
CA VAL A 415 13.85 -15.77 -18.92
C VAL A 415 14.07 -14.28 -18.68
N VAL A 416 13.26 -13.40 -19.31
CA VAL A 416 13.34 -11.94 -19.12
C VAL A 416 12.70 -11.46 -17.81
N ILE A 417 12.04 -12.34 -17.05
CA ILE A 417 11.48 -11.98 -15.73
C ILE A 417 12.63 -11.56 -14.80
N GLY A 418 12.43 -10.45 -14.09
CA GLY A 418 13.45 -9.83 -13.25
C GLY A 418 14.30 -8.77 -13.98
N ASN A 419 14.13 -8.59 -15.27
CA ASN A 419 14.89 -7.61 -16.04
C ASN A 419 14.06 -6.41 -16.49
N PHE A 420 14.73 -5.29 -16.69
CA PHE A 420 14.15 -4.13 -17.38
C PHE A 420 14.27 -4.32 -18.90
N ILE A 421 13.14 -4.23 -19.55
CA ILE A 421 13.03 -4.43 -21.02
C ILE A 421 12.38 -3.20 -21.66
N ASP A 422 12.91 -2.77 -22.80
CA ASP A 422 12.30 -1.72 -23.60
C ASP A 422 11.18 -2.30 -24.47
N VAL A 423 9.98 -1.79 -24.25
CA VAL A 423 8.74 -2.26 -24.86
C VAL A 423 8.04 -1.12 -25.60
N VAL A 424 7.78 -1.29 -26.88
CA VAL A 424 6.94 -0.37 -27.65
C VAL A 424 5.48 -0.67 -27.34
N ILE A 425 4.77 0.32 -26.84
CA ILE A 425 3.34 0.19 -26.54
C ILE A 425 2.54 0.16 -27.84
N THR A 426 1.69 -0.85 -28.01
CA THR A 426 0.92 -1.07 -29.24
C THR A 426 -0.57 -0.77 -29.05
N GLU A 427 -1.09 -0.95 -27.82
CA GLU A 427 -2.50 -0.74 -27.53
C GLU A 427 -2.72 -0.33 -26.08
N ALA A 428 -3.71 0.54 -25.83
CA ALA A 428 -4.18 0.93 -24.51
C ALA A 428 -5.52 0.23 -24.20
N LEU A 429 -5.52 -0.60 -23.17
CA LEU A 429 -6.69 -1.29 -22.63
C LEU A 429 -7.18 -0.60 -21.34
N PRO A 430 -8.39 -0.88 -20.86
CA PRO A 430 -8.93 -0.20 -19.67
C PRO A 430 -8.07 -0.29 -18.41
N ASN A 431 -7.36 -1.42 -18.20
CA ASN A 431 -6.58 -1.67 -16.98
C ASN A 431 -5.12 -2.10 -17.26
N SER A 432 -4.69 -2.06 -18.51
CA SER A 432 -3.32 -2.46 -18.89
C SER A 432 -2.98 -1.95 -20.28
N LEU A 433 -1.73 -2.06 -20.63
CA LEU A 433 -1.21 -1.79 -21.97
C LEU A 433 -0.83 -3.12 -22.63
N GLN A 434 -0.88 -3.16 -23.97
CA GLN A 434 -0.21 -4.18 -24.76
C GLN A 434 1.06 -3.59 -25.37
N GLY A 435 2.08 -4.43 -25.54
CA GLY A 435 3.31 -4.00 -26.14
C GLY A 435 3.99 -5.10 -26.96
N ARG A 436 5.10 -4.73 -27.56
CA ARG A 436 6.03 -5.64 -28.22
C ARG A 436 7.46 -5.23 -27.88
N LEU A 437 8.37 -6.17 -27.92
CA LEU A 437 9.80 -5.87 -27.73
C LEU A 437 10.26 -4.77 -28.70
N ALA A 438 11.03 -3.81 -28.21
CA ALA A 438 11.59 -2.74 -29.04
C ALA A 438 12.62 -3.29 -30.02
N ASN A 439 13.49 -4.21 -29.55
CA ASN A 439 14.48 -4.94 -30.37
C ASN A 439 14.20 -6.44 -30.29
N LYS A 440 14.13 -7.12 -31.43
CA LYS A 440 13.96 -8.59 -31.48
C LYS A 440 15.16 -9.37 -30.93
N GLU A 441 16.35 -8.75 -30.83
CA GLU A 441 17.59 -9.38 -30.37
C GLU A 441 17.70 -9.51 -28.83
N ALA A 442 16.87 -8.82 -28.07
CA ALA A 442 16.85 -8.90 -26.59
C ALA A 442 16.06 -10.11 -26.06
N ALA A 443 15.58 -11.00 -26.92
CA ALA A 443 14.72 -12.15 -26.58
C ALA A 443 15.44 -13.52 -26.79
N ALA A 444 16.74 -13.53 -27.02
CA ALA A 444 17.51 -14.77 -27.21
C ALA A 444 18.40 -15.10 -25.99
#